data_e82cee9f89d8f26a463960dd6aed1805
#
_entry.id   e82cee9f89d8f26a463960dd6aed1805
#
_cell.length_a   1.000
_cell.length_b   1.000
_cell.length_c   1.000
_cell.angle_alpha   90.00
_cell.angle_beta   90.00
_cell.angle_gamma   90.00
#
_symmetry.space_group_name_H-M   'P 1'
#
loop_
_entity.id
_entity.type
_entity.pdbx_description
1 polymer ?
#
loop_
_entity_poly.entity_id
_entity_poly.type
_entity_poly.pdbx_seq_one_letter_code
_entity_poly.pdbx_strand_id
1 'polypeptide(L)'
;MADLKASVEVVGEAWKKSAYYADAEQWTFIFWDADQPFRPFFDRLDLRAVLELACGHGRHSEIVASKSSSLTLMDIHPENLDSCRVRLASSGNVRFLTNSGYDFAPVEDGSLSAIFCYDAMVHFSPDLIASYLVDAARVLKPGGRALFHHSNRDADPDVHYGQNLQARNRMTLARFAELADQAGLMVMDARPIDWAGIAKLDGLTLVRKPRIHHRVLRSLRGLFASRSEKAPRHT
;
A
#
# COMPACT_ATOMS: atom_id res chain seq x y z
N MET A 1 3.31 2.20 -19.52
CA MET A 1 3.43 0.74 -19.23
C MET A 1 4.88 0.22 -19.33
N ALA A 2 5.67 0.62 -20.37
CA ALA A 2 7.09 0.20 -20.42
C ALA A 2 7.89 0.65 -19.19
N ASP A 3 7.74 1.90 -18.76
CA ASP A 3 8.42 2.46 -17.58
C ASP A 3 8.04 1.76 -16.27
N LEU A 4 6.77 1.35 -16.09
CA LEU A 4 6.35 0.62 -14.88
C LEU A 4 7.01 -0.76 -14.80
N LYS A 5 7.10 -1.49 -15.91
CA LYS A 5 7.76 -2.79 -15.94
C LYS A 5 9.25 -2.68 -15.59
N ALA A 6 9.94 -1.70 -16.17
CA ALA A 6 11.36 -1.45 -15.85
C ALA A 6 11.54 -1.11 -14.36
N SER A 7 10.66 -0.28 -13.78
CA SER A 7 10.68 0.01 -12.35
C SER A 7 10.44 -1.22 -11.47
N VAL A 8 9.54 -2.11 -11.88
CA VAL A 8 9.29 -3.39 -11.18
C VAL A 8 10.51 -4.30 -11.26
N GLU A 9 11.13 -4.44 -12.43
CA GLU A 9 12.32 -5.27 -12.61
C GLU A 9 13.47 -4.82 -11.70
N VAL A 10 13.73 -3.51 -11.64
CA VAL A 10 14.80 -2.94 -10.79
C VAL A 10 14.59 -3.28 -9.33
N VAL A 11 13.38 -3.05 -8.80
CA VAL A 11 13.06 -3.34 -7.39
C VAL A 11 13.01 -4.85 -7.17
N GLY A 12 12.36 -5.59 -8.08
CA GLY A 12 12.19 -7.03 -7.97
C GLY A 12 13.52 -7.79 -7.93
N GLU A 13 14.45 -7.51 -8.85
CA GLU A 13 15.75 -8.20 -8.85
C GLU A 13 16.55 -7.91 -7.56
N ALA A 14 16.46 -6.71 -7.00
CA ALA A 14 17.13 -6.37 -5.74
C ALA A 14 16.64 -7.22 -4.55
N TRP A 15 15.36 -7.59 -4.55
CA TRP A 15 14.75 -8.35 -3.46
C TRP A 15 14.64 -9.87 -3.72
N LYS A 16 14.94 -10.31 -4.93
CA LYS A 16 14.88 -11.72 -5.29
C LYS A 16 15.85 -12.55 -4.44
N LYS A 17 15.30 -13.53 -3.71
CA LYS A 17 16.07 -14.39 -2.80
C LYS A 17 16.88 -13.61 -1.75
N SER A 18 16.42 -12.44 -1.34
CA SER A 18 17.11 -11.63 -0.35
C SER A 18 17.14 -12.32 1.02
N ALA A 19 18.31 -12.30 1.67
CA ALA A 19 18.46 -12.77 3.05
C ALA A 19 17.61 -11.95 4.04
N TYR A 20 17.19 -10.74 3.67
CA TYR A 20 16.32 -9.87 4.47
C TYR A 20 15.04 -10.57 4.93
N TYR A 21 14.45 -11.45 4.13
CA TYR A 21 13.22 -12.14 4.52
C TYR A 21 13.37 -12.99 5.78
N ALA A 22 14.53 -13.63 5.95
CA ALA A 22 14.85 -14.39 7.17
C ALA A 22 15.24 -13.46 8.32
N ASP A 23 16.07 -12.44 8.03
CA ASP A 23 16.54 -11.50 9.05
C ASP A 23 15.39 -10.67 9.64
N ALA A 24 14.40 -10.32 8.82
CA ALA A 24 13.27 -9.49 9.21
C ALA A 24 12.31 -10.15 10.22
N GLU A 25 12.36 -11.46 10.40
CA GLU A 25 11.54 -12.18 11.40
C GLU A 25 11.77 -11.62 12.83
N GLN A 26 12.99 -11.25 13.17
CA GLN A 26 13.33 -10.68 14.47
C GLN A 26 12.67 -9.34 14.76
N TRP A 27 12.16 -8.63 13.74
CA TRP A 27 11.54 -7.31 13.85
C TRP A 27 10.01 -7.34 13.66
N THR A 28 9.40 -8.51 13.75
CA THR A 28 7.94 -8.66 13.60
C THR A 28 7.17 -7.84 14.65
N PHE A 29 7.76 -7.62 15.83
CA PHE A 29 7.20 -6.79 16.90
C PHE A 29 6.95 -5.34 16.49
N ILE A 30 7.77 -4.76 15.58
CA ILE A 30 7.62 -3.37 15.09
C ILE A 30 6.24 -3.15 14.44
N PHE A 31 5.64 -4.21 13.93
CA PHE A 31 4.29 -4.15 13.38
C PHE A 31 3.21 -4.36 14.46
N TRP A 32 3.43 -5.30 15.38
CA TRP A 32 2.35 -5.84 16.21
C TRP A 32 2.28 -5.29 17.62
N ASP A 33 3.33 -4.71 18.15
CA ASP A 33 3.32 -4.14 19.48
C ASP A 33 2.45 -2.89 19.54
N ALA A 34 1.71 -2.73 20.63
CA ALA A 34 0.69 -1.69 20.75
C ALA A 34 1.25 -0.26 20.81
N ASP A 35 2.51 -0.11 21.23
CA ASP A 35 3.24 1.15 21.30
C ASP A 35 3.90 1.52 19.96
N GLN A 36 3.90 0.61 18.99
CA GLN A 36 4.47 0.85 17.67
C GLN A 36 3.48 1.55 16.74
N PRO A 37 3.97 2.38 15.80
CA PRO A 37 3.13 3.26 15.00
C PRO A 37 2.19 2.53 14.03
N PHE A 38 2.51 1.31 13.59
CA PHE A 38 1.74 0.61 12.57
C PHE A 38 0.45 0.00 13.12
N ARG A 39 0.48 -0.60 14.29
CA ARG A 39 -0.64 -1.34 14.88
C ARG A 39 -1.92 -0.49 15.00
N PRO A 40 -1.89 0.76 15.50
CA PRO A 40 -3.09 1.60 15.60
C PRO A 40 -3.74 1.94 14.25
N PHE A 41 -2.98 1.92 13.16
CA PHE A 41 -3.54 2.08 11.82
C PHE A 41 -4.16 0.77 11.32
N PHE A 42 -3.47 -0.36 11.53
CA PHE A 42 -3.92 -1.68 11.10
C PHE A 42 -5.23 -2.10 11.78
N ASP A 43 -5.39 -1.84 13.07
CA ASP A 43 -6.61 -2.16 13.84
C ASP A 43 -7.87 -1.43 13.32
N ARG A 44 -7.71 -0.46 12.43
CA ARG A 44 -8.81 0.25 11.76
C ARG A 44 -9.26 -0.42 10.46
N LEU A 45 -8.60 -1.48 10.02
CA LEU A 45 -8.96 -2.25 8.83
C LEU A 45 -10.12 -3.21 9.11
N ASP A 46 -10.93 -3.45 8.09
CA ASP A 46 -11.97 -4.48 8.12
C ASP A 46 -11.38 -5.80 7.58
N LEU A 47 -11.14 -6.75 8.46
CA LEU A 47 -10.42 -7.98 8.15
C LEU A 47 -11.30 -9.08 7.51
N ARG A 48 -12.49 -8.76 6.97
CA ARG A 48 -13.35 -9.76 6.30
C ARG A 48 -12.78 -10.28 4.99
N ALA A 49 -12.21 -9.41 4.17
CA ALA A 49 -11.55 -9.78 2.91
C ALA A 49 -10.32 -8.88 2.73
N VAL A 50 -9.15 -9.41 3.10
CA VAL A 50 -7.90 -8.66 3.19
C VAL A 50 -6.95 -9.08 2.08
N LEU A 51 -6.19 -8.12 1.56
CA LEU A 51 -5.03 -8.39 0.70
C LEU A 51 -3.77 -7.80 1.33
N GLU A 52 -2.73 -8.62 1.43
CA GLU A 52 -1.37 -8.21 1.74
C GLU A 52 -0.56 -8.12 0.45
N LEU A 53 -0.08 -6.91 0.13
CA LEU A 53 0.77 -6.65 -1.03
C LEU A 53 2.24 -6.78 -0.65
N ALA A 54 3.02 -7.47 -1.50
CA ALA A 54 4.44 -7.75 -1.30
C ALA A 54 4.68 -8.47 0.04
N CYS A 55 4.01 -9.61 0.21
CA CYS A 55 3.98 -10.37 1.46
C CYS A 55 5.32 -11.01 1.84
N GLY A 56 6.28 -11.08 0.92
CA GLY A 56 7.56 -11.76 1.14
C GLY A 56 7.36 -13.21 1.61
N HIS A 57 8.02 -13.60 2.69
CA HIS A 57 7.86 -14.93 3.29
C HIS A 57 6.68 -15.04 4.28
N GLY A 58 5.78 -14.04 4.33
CA GLY A 58 4.55 -14.11 5.09
C GLY A 58 4.69 -13.93 6.60
N ARG A 59 5.71 -13.21 7.08
CA ARG A 59 5.94 -13.00 8.53
C ARG A 59 4.77 -12.34 9.27
N HIS A 60 3.99 -11.51 8.58
CA HIS A 60 2.79 -10.88 9.13
C HIS A 60 1.52 -11.67 8.79
N SER A 61 1.56 -12.42 7.68
CA SER A 61 0.41 -13.10 7.10
C SER A 61 -0.20 -14.14 8.04
N GLU A 62 0.61 -14.83 8.83
CA GLU A 62 0.13 -15.83 9.79
C GLU A 62 -0.79 -15.22 10.86
N ILE A 63 -0.40 -14.07 11.39
CA ILE A 63 -1.21 -13.32 12.37
C ILE A 63 -2.48 -12.78 11.71
N VAL A 64 -2.38 -12.28 10.48
CA VAL A 64 -3.54 -11.76 9.75
C VAL A 64 -4.49 -12.88 9.34
N ALA A 65 -3.98 -14.03 8.91
CA ALA A 65 -4.80 -15.19 8.55
C ALA A 65 -5.69 -15.65 9.72
N SER A 66 -5.15 -15.65 10.95
CA SER A 66 -5.91 -16.03 12.14
C SER A 66 -7.04 -15.06 12.50
N LYS A 67 -7.01 -13.82 11.99
CA LYS A 67 -7.96 -12.74 12.31
C LYS A 67 -8.89 -12.40 11.14
N SER A 68 -8.61 -12.87 9.95
CA SER A 68 -9.36 -12.53 8.74
C SER A 68 -10.31 -13.65 8.32
N SER A 69 -11.42 -13.29 7.67
CA SER A 69 -12.31 -14.31 7.05
C SER A 69 -11.72 -14.84 5.74
N SER A 70 -11.00 -13.98 5.00
CA SER A 70 -10.27 -14.34 3.78
C SER A 70 -9.05 -13.45 3.65
N LEU A 71 -7.88 -14.04 3.40
CA LEU A 71 -6.63 -13.36 3.16
C LEU A 71 -6.10 -13.70 1.76
N THR A 72 -5.77 -12.69 0.98
CA THR A 72 -5.04 -12.85 -0.29
C THR A 72 -3.62 -12.35 -0.09
N LEU A 73 -2.65 -13.21 -0.33
CA LEU A 73 -1.23 -12.86 -0.34
C LEU A 73 -0.78 -12.63 -1.77
N MET A 74 -0.13 -11.50 -2.00
CA MET A 74 0.30 -11.09 -3.32
C MET A 74 1.77 -10.68 -3.31
N ASP A 75 2.54 -11.28 -4.20
CA ASP A 75 3.97 -10.99 -4.39
C ASP A 75 4.35 -11.16 -5.86
N ILE A 76 5.39 -10.45 -6.31
CA ILE A 76 5.92 -10.61 -7.67
C ILE A 76 6.78 -11.86 -7.82
N HIS A 77 7.34 -12.37 -6.71
CA HIS A 77 8.18 -13.56 -6.68
C HIS A 77 7.39 -14.80 -6.29
N PRO A 78 7.20 -15.76 -7.20
CA PRO A 78 6.52 -17.03 -6.87
C PRO A 78 7.18 -17.77 -5.70
N GLU A 79 8.50 -17.68 -5.56
CA GLU A 79 9.27 -18.32 -4.49
C GLU A 79 8.88 -17.80 -3.09
N ASN A 80 8.55 -16.51 -2.98
CA ASN A 80 8.04 -15.94 -1.75
C ASN A 80 6.68 -16.54 -1.39
N LEU A 81 5.81 -16.72 -2.39
CA LEU A 81 4.50 -17.35 -2.19
C LEU A 81 4.64 -18.85 -1.84
N ASP A 82 5.66 -19.55 -2.35
CA ASP A 82 5.94 -20.93 -1.94
C ASP A 82 6.32 -21.00 -0.47
N SER A 83 7.14 -20.07 0.02
CA SER A 83 7.45 -19.93 1.45
C SER A 83 6.18 -19.66 2.28
N CYS A 84 5.28 -18.79 1.79
CA CYS A 84 3.99 -18.53 2.43
C CYS A 84 3.10 -19.77 2.46
N ARG A 85 3.06 -20.59 1.39
CA ARG A 85 2.27 -21.84 1.36
C ARG A 85 2.73 -22.82 2.42
N VAL A 86 4.04 -22.94 2.64
CA VAL A 86 4.59 -23.77 3.72
C VAL A 86 4.19 -23.24 5.09
N ARG A 87 4.40 -21.93 5.33
CA ARG A 87 4.09 -21.25 6.59
C ARG A 87 2.60 -21.35 6.98
N LEU A 88 1.71 -21.24 6.01
CA LEU A 88 0.27 -21.16 6.17
C LEU A 88 -0.46 -22.43 5.77
N ALA A 89 0.23 -23.57 5.74
CA ALA A 89 -0.34 -24.84 5.29
C ALA A 89 -1.61 -25.28 6.06
N SER A 90 -1.76 -24.84 7.31
CA SER A 90 -2.94 -25.11 8.13
C SER A 90 -4.07 -24.07 7.97
N SER A 91 -3.87 -23.00 7.20
CA SER A 91 -4.81 -21.89 7.06
C SER A 91 -5.68 -22.10 5.81
N GLY A 92 -6.95 -22.50 6.01
CA GLY A 92 -7.89 -22.76 4.91
C GLY A 92 -8.49 -21.50 4.23
N ASN A 93 -8.19 -20.31 4.74
CA ASN A 93 -8.75 -19.04 4.29
C ASN A 93 -7.77 -18.17 3.49
N VAL A 94 -6.64 -18.71 3.03
CA VAL A 94 -5.58 -17.97 2.35
C VAL A 94 -5.52 -18.31 0.86
N ARG A 95 -5.41 -17.28 0.03
CA ARG A 95 -5.14 -17.36 -1.42
C ARG A 95 -3.77 -16.75 -1.72
N PHE A 96 -3.07 -17.31 -2.71
CA PHE A 96 -1.73 -16.89 -3.12
C PHE A 96 -1.77 -16.47 -4.58
N LEU A 97 -1.39 -15.23 -4.88
CA LEU A 97 -1.43 -14.65 -6.22
C LEU A 97 -0.08 -14.02 -6.57
N THR A 98 0.53 -14.49 -7.65
CA THR A 98 1.65 -13.77 -8.26
C THR A 98 1.07 -12.60 -9.05
N ASN A 99 1.62 -11.39 -8.87
CA ASN A 99 1.14 -10.19 -9.55
C ASN A 99 2.15 -9.58 -10.52
N SER A 100 1.67 -8.57 -11.26
CA SER A 100 2.45 -7.83 -12.24
C SER A 100 3.53 -6.93 -11.63
N GLY A 101 3.41 -6.57 -10.34
CA GLY A 101 4.22 -5.57 -9.66
C GLY A 101 3.68 -4.14 -9.77
N TYR A 102 2.58 -3.90 -10.48
CA TYR A 102 2.00 -2.55 -10.65
C TYR A 102 0.46 -2.49 -10.52
N ASP A 103 -0.23 -3.61 -10.34
CA ASP A 103 -1.68 -3.70 -10.11
C ASP A 103 -2.06 -4.87 -9.20
N PHE A 104 -3.34 -5.04 -8.91
CA PHE A 104 -3.90 -6.13 -8.13
C PHE A 104 -4.58 -7.20 -9.00
N ALA A 105 -4.34 -7.24 -10.31
CA ALA A 105 -4.90 -8.30 -11.14
C ALA A 105 -4.40 -9.70 -10.66
N PRO A 106 -5.28 -10.72 -10.64
CA PRO A 106 -6.63 -10.79 -11.16
C PRO A 106 -7.73 -10.56 -10.10
N VAL A 107 -7.51 -9.72 -9.07
CA VAL A 107 -8.49 -9.44 -8.02
C VAL A 107 -9.68 -8.68 -8.61
N GLU A 108 -10.89 -9.15 -8.28
CA GLU A 108 -12.15 -8.61 -8.79
C GLU A 108 -12.47 -7.23 -8.21
N ASP A 109 -13.19 -6.41 -9.00
CA ASP A 109 -13.66 -5.09 -8.60
C ASP A 109 -14.52 -5.14 -7.35
N GLY A 110 -14.25 -4.25 -6.40
CA GLY A 110 -15.06 -4.12 -5.20
C GLY A 110 -15.15 -5.38 -4.34
N SER A 111 -14.15 -6.26 -4.40
CA SER A 111 -14.13 -7.53 -3.65
C SER A 111 -13.48 -7.43 -2.28
N LEU A 112 -12.56 -6.46 -2.07
CA LEU A 112 -11.78 -6.36 -0.84
C LEU A 112 -12.39 -5.38 0.17
N SER A 113 -12.34 -5.73 1.45
CA SER A 113 -12.64 -4.83 2.57
C SER A 113 -11.39 -4.07 3.03
N ALA A 114 -10.20 -4.68 2.89
CA ALA A 114 -8.94 -4.07 3.26
C ALA A 114 -7.78 -4.47 2.35
N ILE A 115 -6.79 -3.56 2.25
CA ILE A 115 -5.47 -3.81 1.68
C ILE A 115 -4.44 -3.31 2.69
N PHE A 116 -3.29 -3.99 2.82
CA PHE A 116 -2.13 -3.40 3.46
C PHE A 116 -0.84 -3.78 2.72
N CYS A 117 0.13 -2.89 2.82
CA CYS A 117 1.49 -3.09 2.36
C CYS A 117 2.44 -2.55 3.43
N TYR A 118 3.36 -3.39 3.90
CA TYR A 118 4.31 -3.05 4.92
C TYR A 118 5.74 -3.30 4.42
N ASP A 119 6.61 -2.30 4.63
CA ASP A 119 8.06 -2.36 4.39
C ASP A 119 8.47 -2.79 2.95
N ALA A 120 7.62 -2.50 1.98
CA ALA A 120 7.89 -2.76 0.57
C ALA A 120 7.67 -1.51 -0.31
N MET A 121 6.55 -0.80 -0.13
CA MET A 121 6.22 0.37 -0.96
C MET A 121 7.18 1.55 -0.73
N VAL A 122 8.01 1.51 0.29
CA VAL A 122 9.11 2.45 0.53
C VAL A 122 10.13 2.48 -0.62
N HIS A 123 10.18 1.40 -1.41
CA HIS A 123 11.06 1.22 -2.56
C HIS A 123 10.38 1.51 -3.91
N PHE A 124 9.06 1.70 -3.93
CA PHE A 124 8.31 1.88 -5.16
C PHE A 124 8.46 3.31 -5.70
N SER A 125 8.61 3.44 -7.02
CA SER A 125 8.59 4.75 -7.66
C SER A 125 7.22 5.44 -7.49
N PRO A 126 7.14 6.77 -7.58
CA PRO A 126 5.86 7.48 -7.54
C PRO A 126 4.85 6.97 -8.55
N ASP A 127 5.28 6.55 -9.73
CA ASP A 127 4.39 6.03 -10.78
C ASP A 127 3.85 4.64 -10.44
N LEU A 128 4.66 3.77 -9.82
CA LEU A 128 4.19 2.48 -9.29
C LEU A 128 3.18 2.69 -8.16
N ILE A 129 3.44 3.63 -7.25
CA ILE A 129 2.50 3.97 -6.18
C ILE A 129 1.19 4.49 -6.77
N ALA A 130 1.24 5.39 -7.75
CA ALA A 130 0.04 5.91 -8.43
C ALA A 130 -0.77 4.78 -9.08
N SER A 131 -0.12 3.84 -9.76
CA SER A 131 -0.76 2.68 -10.38
C SER A 131 -1.48 1.82 -9.34
N TYR A 132 -0.81 1.48 -8.24
CA TYR A 132 -1.42 0.71 -7.16
C TYR A 132 -2.57 1.45 -6.47
N LEU A 133 -2.50 2.77 -6.31
CA LEU A 133 -3.59 3.55 -5.71
C LEU A 133 -4.84 3.57 -6.61
N VAL A 134 -4.66 3.72 -7.92
CA VAL A 134 -5.76 3.63 -8.90
C VAL A 134 -6.42 2.26 -8.81
N ASP A 135 -5.62 1.20 -8.79
CA ASP A 135 -6.15 -0.16 -8.76
C ASP A 135 -6.71 -0.54 -7.37
N ALA A 136 -6.17 0.01 -6.27
CA ALA A 136 -6.77 -0.10 -4.94
C ALA A 136 -8.20 0.49 -4.91
N ALA A 137 -8.40 1.63 -5.60
CA ALA A 137 -9.73 2.20 -5.74
C ALA A 137 -10.69 1.30 -6.54
N ARG A 138 -10.19 0.48 -7.48
CA ARG A 138 -10.97 -0.51 -8.21
C ARG A 138 -11.38 -1.68 -7.31
N VAL A 139 -10.40 -2.34 -6.67
CA VAL A 139 -10.62 -3.61 -5.95
C VAL A 139 -11.27 -3.45 -4.57
N LEU A 140 -11.13 -2.27 -3.93
CA LEU A 140 -11.78 -2.01 -2.64
C LEU A 140 -13.31 -1.88 -2.79
N LYS A 141 -14.05 -2.43 -1.84
CA LYS A 141 -15.49 -2.14 -1.65
C LYS A 141 -15.69 -0.67 -1.29
N PRO A 142 -16.87 -0.07 -1.59
CA PRO A 142 -17.23 1.24 -1.05
C PRO A 142 -17.11 1.26 0.49
N GLY A 143 -16.27 2.14 1.02
CA GLY A 143 -15.93 2.21 2.45
C GLY A 143 -14.76 1.33 2.87
N GLY A 144 -14.25 0.46 2.00
CA GLY A 144 -13.02 -0.32 2.22
C GLY A 144 -11.81 0.58 2.41
N ARG A 145 -10.79 0.09 3.11
CA ARG A 145 -9.61 0.87 3.52
C ARG A 145 -8.33 0.22 3.06
N ALA A 146 -7.31 1.03 2.84
CA ALA A 146 -5.97 0.51 2.59
C ALA A 146 -4.95 1.24 3.47
N LEU A 147 -3.99 0.48 4.00
CA LEU A 147 -2.88 0.96 4.81
C LEU A 147 -1.57 0.73 4.05
N PHE A 148 -0.84 1.81 3.83
CA PHE A 148 0.43 1.78 3.10
C PHE A 148 1.55 2.34 3.95
N HIS A 149 2.65 1.56 4.07
CA HIS A 149 3.93 2.01 4.55
C HIS A 149 4.78 2.39 3.33
N HIS A 150 5.09 3.66 3.19
CA HIS A 150 5.82 4.21 2.04
C HIS A 150 6.95 5.15 2.50
N SER A 151 7.85 5.50 1.60
CA SER A 151 8.89 6.50 1.88
C SER A 151 8.29 7.85 2.26
N ASN A 152 9.00 8.62 3.10
CA ASN A 152 8.72 10.04 3.34
C ASN A 152 9.98 10.89 3.08
N ARG A 153 10.72 10.56 2.02
CA ARG A 153 11.95 11.24 1.61
C ARG A 153 11.69 12.14 0.41
N ASP A 154 12.00 13.43 0.53
CA ASP A 154 11.94 14.41 -0.57
C ASP A 154 13.27 14.54 -1.32
N ALA A 155 13.87 13.40 -1.63
CA ALA A 155 15.07 13.32 -2.43
C ALA A 155 15.12 11.98 -3.17
N ASP A 156 15.72 11.96 -4.33
CA ASP A 156 16.00 10.72 -5.04
C ASP A 156 17.00 9.86 -4.24
N PRO A 157 16.99 8.53 -4.39
CA PRO A 157 17.96 7.68 -3.71
C PRO A 157 19.36 8.00 -4.18
N ASP A 158 20.30 8.08 -3.22
CA ASP A 158 21.71 8.42 -3.52
C ASP A 158 22.43 7.30 -4.28
N VAL A 159 21.90 6.08 -4.17
CA VAL A 159 22.40 4.87 -4.84
C VAL A 159 21.27 3.99 -5.30
N HIS A 160 21.52 3.22 -6.35
CA HIS A 160 20.56 2.26 -6.89
C HIS A 160 20.21 1.18 -5.87
N TYR A 161 18.95 0.67 -5.88
CA TYR A 161 18.49 -0.35 -4.96
C TYR A 161 19.36 -1.60 -4.90
N GLY A 162 19.89 -2.06 -6.03
CA GLY A 162 20.78 -3.19 -6.07
C GLY A 162 22.09 -3.01 -5.29
N GLN A 163 22.43 -1.76 -4.95
CA GLN A 163 23.61 -1.42 -4.15
C GLN A 163 23.27 -1.13 -2.69
N ASN A 164 22.05 -0.70 -2.41
CA ASN A 164 21.58 -0.39 -1.07
C ASN A 164 20.09 -0.74 -0.91
N LEU A 165 19.81 -1.88 -0.31
CA LEU A 165 18.43 -2.35 -0.05
C LEU A 165 17.68 -1.45 0.94
N GLN A 166 18.36 -0.57 1.68
CA GLN A 166 17.73 0.43 2.54
C GLN A 166 17.37 1.72 1.80
N ALA A 167 17.74 1.86 0.52
CA ALA A 167 17.41 3.04 -0.26
C ALA A 167 15.90 3.25 -0.31
N ARG A 168 15.48 4.51 -0.14
CA ARG A 168 14.08 4.94 -0.22
C ARG A 168 13.87 5.69 -1.52
N ASN A 169 12.74 5.44 -2.17
CA ASN A 169 12.34 6.22 -3.33
C ASN A 169 11.83 7.60 -2.90
N ARG A 170 11.87 8.55 -3.84
CA ARG A 170 11.35 9.89 -3.60
C ARG A 170 9.82 9.84 -3.48
N MET A 171 9.34 9.99 -2.27
CA MET A 171 7.91 10.09 -1.94
C MET A 171 7.77 10.89 -0.64
N THR A 172 6.74 11.73 -0.57
CA THR A 172 6.38 12.43 0.67
C THR A 172 4.93 12.13 1.04
N LEU A 173 4.56 12.34 2.32
CA LEU A 173 3.15 12.23 2.75
C LEU A 173 2.24 13.13 1.91
N ALA A 174 2.67 14.34 1.57
CA ALA A 174 1.91 15.27 0.73
C ALA A 174 1.70 14.70 -0.68
N ARG A 175 2.78 14.20 -1.31
CA ARG A 175 2.70 13.63 -2.64
C ARG A 175 1.85 12.36 -2.67
N PHE A 176 1.98 11.50 -1.66
CA PHE A 176 1.13 10.32 -1.53
C PHE A 176 -0.36 10.70 -1.41
N ALA A 177 -0.68 11.72 -0.60
CA ALA A 177 -2.04 12.21 -0.46
C ALA A 177 -2.62 12.77 -1.77
N GLU A 178 -1.83 13.49 -2.56
CA GLU A 178 -2.22 13.94 -3.90
C GLU A 178 -2.54 12.77 -4.84
N LEU A 179 -1.67 11.76 -4.89
CA LEU A 179 -1.87 10.56 -5.71
C LEU A 179 -3.10 9.78 -5.27
N ALA A 180 -3.34 9.66 -3.96
CA ALA A 180 -4.53 9.02 -3.42
C ALA A 180 -5.81 9.77 -3.82
N ASP A 181 -5.81 11.11 -3.75
CA ASP A 181 -6.95 11.92 -4.19
C ASP A 181 -7.21 11.78 -5.70
N GLN A 182 -6.17 11.81 -6.52
CA GLN A 182 -6.26 11.57 -7.98
C GLN A 182 -6.84 10.19 -8.30
N ALA A 183 -6.50 9.16 -7.51
CA ALA A 183 -7.07 7.82 -7.61
C ALA A 183 -8.52 7.73 -7.08
N GLY A 184 -9.07 8.81 -6.51
CA GLY A 184 -10.41 8.83 -5.93
C GLY A 184 -10.50 8.18 -4.54
N LEU A 185 -9.38 8.04 -3.84
CA LEU A 185 -9.29 7.61 -2.45
C LEU A 185 -9.25 8.80 -1.50
N MET A 186 -9.78 8.65 -0.30
CA MET A 186 -9.74 9.66 0.76
C MET A 186 -8.67 9.29 1.78
N VAL A 187 -7.73 10.18 2.06
CA VAL A 187 -6.82 10.03 3.19
C VAL A 187 -7.59 10.19 4.50
N MET A 188 -7.51 9.19 5.35
CA MET A 188 -8.17 9.14 6.66
C MET A 188 -7.22 9.53 7.79
N ASP A 189 -5.95 9.18 7.63
CA ASP A 189 -4.87 9.47 8.56
C ASP A 189 -3.54 9.30 7.85
N ALA A 190 -2.55 10.13 8.18
CA ALA A 190 -1.21 10.05 7.62
C ALA A 190 -0.19 10.56 8.64
N ARG A 191 0.88 9.77 8.89
CA ARG A 191 1.92 10.14 9.85
C ARG A 191 3.30 9.81 9.33
N PRO A 192 4.28 10.70 9.55
CA PRO A 192 5.68 10.32 9.40
C PRO A 192 6.08 9.37 10.53
N ILE A 193 6.94 8.42 10.24
CA ILE A 193 7.51 7.51 11.22
C ILE A 193 9.04 7.50 11.11
N ASP A 194 9.68 7.30 12.25
CA ASP A 194 11.12 7.06 12.29
C ASP A 194 11.41 5.63 11.85
N TRP A 195 12.46 5.45 11.06
CA TRP A 195 12.83 4.13 10.57
C TRP A 195 14.34 3.97 10.51
N ALA A 196 14.85 2.81 10.94
CA ALA A 196 16.27 2.50 10.94
C ALA A 196 17.15 3.59 11.60
N GLY A 197 16.64 4.24 12.67
CA GLY A 197 17.34 5.32 13.37
C GLY A 197 17.30 6.69 12.67
N ILE A 198 16.60 6.80 11.53
CA ILE A 198 16.43 8.07 10.79
C ILE A 198 15.03 8.62 11.09
N ALA A 199 15.01 9.85 11.61
CA ALA A 199 13.76 10.52 11.94
C ALA A 199 12.91 10.80 10.71
N LYS A 200 11.61 10.47 10.76
CA LYS A 200 10.60 10.75 9.73
C LYS A 200 10.95 10.22 8.33
N LEU A 201 11.79 9.17 8.25
CA LEU A 201 12.24 8.60 6.99
C LEU A 201 11.08 8.04 6.16
N ASP A 202 10.11 7.41 6.83
CA ASP A 202 8.98 6.75 6.18
C ASP A 202 7.64 7.37 6.61
N GLY A 203 6.57 7.02 5.90
CA GLY A 203 5.21 7.45 6.16
C GLY A 203 4.24 6.28 6.24
N LEU A 204 3.26 6.41 7.13
CA LEU A 204 2.08 5.54 7.17
C LEU A 204 0.88 6.34 6.70
N THR A 205 0.18 5.83 5.70
CA THR A 205 -1.05 6.46 5.19
C THR A 205 -2.20 5.47 5.13
N LEU A 206 -3.28 5.79 5.83
CA LEU A 206 -4.55 5.07 5.76
C LEU A 206 -5.49 5.81 4.83
N VAL A 207 -5.89 5.14 3.76
CA VAL A 207 -6.88 5.66 2.80
C VAL A 207 -8.17 4.87 2.85
N ARG A 208 -9.24 5.45 2.32
CA ARG A 208 -10.56 4.82 2.20
C ARG A 208 -11.17 5.07 0.83
N LYS A 209 -11.77 4.05 0.22
CA LYS A 209 -12.65 4.24 -0.93
C LYS A 209 -13.95 4.92 -0.46
N PRO A 210 -14.34 6.09 -1.01
CA PRO A 210 -15.58 6.76 -0.63
C PRO A 210 -16.80 5.85 -0.84
N ARG A 211 -17.82 6.00 -0.01
CA ARG A 211 -19.16 5.47 -0.29
C ARG A 211 -19.80 6.32 -1.40
N ILE A 212 -20.67 5.73 -2.20
CA ILE A 212 -21.25 6.35 -3.41
C ILE A 212 -21.81 7.77 -3.14
N HIS A 213 -22.42 8.00 -1.98
CA HIS A 213 -22.96 9.32 -1.58
C HIS A 213 -21.90 10.45 -1.51
N HIS A 214 -20.67 10.14 -1.16
CA HIS A 214 -19.60 11.16 -1.08
C HIS A 214 -19.07 11.57 -2.45
N ARG A 215 -19.08 10.67 -3.45
CA ARG A 215 -18.67 11.01 -4.83
C ARG A 215 -19.64 12.00 -5.47
N VAL A 216 -20.95 11.79 -5.28
CA VAL A 216 -22.00 12.67 -5.81
C VAL A 216 -21.91 14.07 -5.18
N LEU A 217 -21.72 14.15 -3.86
CA LEU A 217 -21.58 15.43 -3.14
C LEU A 217 -20.32 16.21 -3.57
N ARG A 218 -19.21 15.53 -3.87
CA ARG A 218 -17.98 16.19 -4.35
C ARG A 218 -18.15 16.73 -5.77
N SER A 219 -18.79 15.97 -6.66
CA SER A 219 -19.13 16.42 -8.01
C SER A 219 -20.06 17.63 -8.00
N LEU A 220 -21.05 17.64 -7.11
CA LEU A 220 -21.98 18.78 -6.93
C LEU A 220 -21.26 20.01 -6.37
N ARG A 221 -20.35 19.87 -5.40
CA ARG A 221 -19.55 21.00 -4.86
C ARG A 221 -18.65 21.62 -5.92
N GLY A 222 -18.03 20.83 -6.80
CA GLY A 222 -17.26 21.33 -7.94
C GLY A 222 -18.10 22.13 -8.94
N LEU A 223 -19.33 21.70 -9.20
CA LEU A 223 -20.28 22.39 -10.07
C LEU A 223 -20.78 23.73 -9.47
N PHE A 224 -20.93 23.81 -8.15
CA PHE A 224 -21.33 25.07 -7.48
C PHE A 224 -20.16 26.05 -7.33
N ALA A 225 -18.93 25.57 -7.11
CA ALA A 225 -17.74 26.42 -7.05
C ALA A 225 -17.46 27.11 -8.40
N SER A 226 -17.60 26.37 -9.52
CA SER A 226 -17.40 26.92 -10.86
C SER A 226 -18.48 27.94 -11.32
N ARG A 227 -19.64 27.95 -10.67
CA ARG A 227 -20.71 28.93 -10.94
C ARG A 227 -20.54 30.24 -10.19
N SER A 228 -19.87 30.26 -9.03
CA SER A 228 -19.67 31.49 -8.24
C SER A 228 -18.59 32.41 -8.83
N GLU A 229 -17.70 31.92 -9.69
CA GLU A 229 -16.68 32.74 -10.37
C GLU A 229 -17.16 33.45 -11.65
N LYS A 230 -18.40 33.21 -12.10
CA LYS A 230 -18.95 33.81 -13.31
C LYS A 230 -20.02 34.89 -13.08
N ALA A 231 -20.03 35.53 -11.94
CA ALA A 231 -20.88 36.70 -11.74
C ALA A 231 -20.25 37.94 -12.46
N PRO A 232 -20.94 38.59 -13.40
CA PRO A 232 -20.39 39.77 -14.07
C PRO A 232 -20.27 40.93 -13.07
N ARG A 233 -19.11 41.57 -13.03
CA ARG A 233 -18.94 42.85 -12.37
C ARG A 233 -19.67 43.88 -13.22
N HIS A 234 -20.80 44.34 -12.74
CA HIS A 234 -21.41 45.54 -13.29
C HIS A 234 -20.61 46.78 -12.84
N THR A 235 -20.09 47.47 -13.81
CA THR A 235 -19.52 48.81 -13.73
C THR A 235 -20.64 49.85 -13.53
#